data_064c95c65f8b480353c6b85578559a4f
#
_entry.id   064c95c65f8b480353c6b85578559a4f
#
_cell.length_a   1.000
_cell.length_b   1.000
_cell.length_c   1.000
_cell.angle_alpha   90.00
_cell.angle_beta   90.00
_cell.angle_gamma   90.00
#
_symmetry.space_group_name_H-M   'P 1'
#
loop_
_entity.id
_entity.type
_entity.pdbx_description
1 polymer ?
#
loop_
_entity_poly.entity_id
_entity_poly.type
_entity_poly.pdbx_seq_one_letter_code
_entity_poly.pdbx_strand_id
1 'polypeptide(L)'
;ENRSRVEFVYHDLKAPLNDELLKKIADVNIILHIGASSHVTRSVENPSTFIQDNVVGTFNLLEAARKLDKLELFYYFSTDEVFGPSDDDTKFKEWDRYNSKNPYSATKAGGEELAVAFENSYGMPIYITHTMNVFGERQHPEKFIPMVIRKARDGESVTIHSDESKTIPGSRHY
;
A
#
# COMPACT_ATOMS: atom_id res chain seq x y z
N GLU A 1 -3.70 -28.95 5.40
CA GLU A 1 -3.57 -27.50 5.26
C GLU A 1 -4.35 -26.82 6.37
N ASN A 2 -3.64 -26.13 7.26
CA ASN A 2 -4.09 -25.68 8.59
C ASN A 2 -5.09 -24.52 8.53
N ARG A 3 -6.32 -24.72 8.06
CA ARG A 3 -7.40 -23.72 8.12
C ARG A 3 -7.80 -23.35 9.56
N SER A 4 -7.51 -24.23 10.54
CA SER A 4 -7.77 -23.96 11.96
C SER A 4 -6.93 -22.86 12.59
N ARG A 5 -5.91 -22.36 11.89
CA ARG A 5 -5.01 -21.27 12.34
C ARG A 5 -5.33 -19.91 11.74
N VAL A 6 -6.38 -19.82 10.91
CA VAL A 6 -6.76 -18.59 10.21
C VAL A 6 -8.22 -18.29 10.53
N GLU A 7 -8.46 -17.12 11.07
CA GLU A 7 -9.79 -16.54 11.24
C GLU A 7 -9.99 -15.40 10.24
N PHE A 8 -11.11 -15.39 9.52
CA PHE A 8 -11.50 -14.32 8.63
C PHE A 8 -12.45 -13.37 9.32
N VAL A 9 -12.10 -12.07 9.29
CA VAL A 9 -12.94 -10.99 9.79
C VAL A 9 -13.17 -9.98 8.67
N TYR A 10 -14.41 -9.68 8.37
CA TYR A 10 -14.78 -8.67 7.37
C TYR A 10 -15.04 -7.34 8.05
N HIS A 11 -14.27 -6.32 7.65
CA HIS A 11 -14.43 -4.96 8.13
C HIS A 11 -13.98 -3.97 7.07
N ASP A 12 -14.72 -2.87 6.91
CA ASP A 12 -14.31 -1.75 6.06
C ASP A 12 -13.48 -0.78 6.91
N LEU A 13 -12.19 -0.68 6.64
CA LEU A 13 -11.27 0.17 7.39
C LEU A 13 -11.63 1.67 7.34
N LYS A 14 -12.51 2.11 6.43
CA LYS A 14 -13.05 3.49 6.46
C LYS A 14 -13.87 3.77 7.71
N ALA A 15 -14.36 2.74 8.37
CA ALA A 15 -15.03 2.85 9.65
C ALA A 15 -14.09 2.47 10.81
N PRO A 16 -14.19 3.14 11.97
CA PRO A 16 -13.46 2.72 13.16
C PRO A 16 -13.79 1.29 13.56
N LEU A 17 -12.81 0.57 14.11
CA LEU A 17 -13.06 -0.76 14.66
C LEU A 17 -13.97 -0.64 15.89
N ASN A 18 -15.05 -1.42 15.90
CA ASN A 18 -15.97 -1.46 17.03
C ASN A 18 -15.40 -2.30 18.20
N ASP A 19 -16.05 -2.25 19.35
CA ASP A 19 -15.59 -2.94 20.57
C ASP A 19 -15.51 -4.47 20.41
N GLU A 20 -16.37 -5.06 19.58
CA GLU A 20 -16.34 -6.50 19.31
C GLU A 20 -15.08 -6.88 18.54
N LEU A 21 -14.72 -6.12 17.52
CA LEU A 21 -13.49 -6.31 16.74
C LEU A 21 -12.25 -6.04 17.58
N LEU A 22 -12.25 -4.97 18.39
CA LEU A 22 -11.16 -4.67 19.31
C LEU A 22 -10.93 -5.81 20.31
N LYS A 23 -11.98 -6.40 20.85
CA LYS A 23 -11.86 -7.60 21.73
C LYS A 23 -11.28 -8.81 20.98
N LYS A 24 -11.68 -9.02 19.72
CA LYS A 24 -11.14 -10.11 18.91
C LYS A 24 -9.64 -10.00 18.65
N ILE A 25 -9.13 -8.79 18.48
CA ILE A 25 -7.71 -8.55 18.17
C ILE A 25 -6.89 -8.17 19.42
N ALA A 26 -7.48 -8.21 20.63
CA ALA A 26 -6.82 -7.75 21.85
C ALA A 26 -5.49 -8.46 22.16
N ASP A 27 -5.32 -9.69 21.71
CA ASP A 27 -4.11 -10.50 21.91
C ASP A 27 -3.15 -10.47 20.70
N VAL A 28 -3.41 -9.61 19.70
CA VAL A 28 -2.55 -9.50 18.51
C VAL A 28 -1.23 -8.81 18.86
N ASN A 29 -0.12 -9.45 18.47
CA ASN A 29 1.22 -8.92 18.65
C ASN A 29 1.73 -8.18 17.41
N ILE A 30 1.32 -8.61 16.21
CA ILE A 30 1.81 -8.05 14.95
C ILE A 30 0.63 -7.67 14.06
N ILE A 31 0.64 -6.44 13.57
CA ILE A 31 -0.28 -5.98 12.54
C ILE A 31 0.51 -5.76 11.24
N LEU A 32 0.07 -6.42 10.15
CA LEU A 32 0.59 -6.20 8.81
C LEU A 32 -0.43 -5.39 8.02
N HIS A 33 -0.24 -4.08 7.92
CA HIS A 33 -1.13 -3.20 7.16
C HIS A 33 -0.73 -3.17 5.68
N ILE A 34 -1.29 -4.11 4.91
CA ILE A 34 -1.03 -4.28 3.47
C ILE A 34 -2.23 -3.80 2.63
N GLY A 35 -3.41 -3.68 3.25
CA GLY A 35 -4.63 -3.25 2.57
C GLY A 35 -4.55 -1.80 2.10
N ALA A 36 -4.75 -1.57 0.79
CA ALA A 36 -4.80 -0.24 0.20
C ALA A 36 -5.48 -0.28 -1.18
N SER A 37 -6.12 0.82 -1.56
CA SER A 37 -6.42 1.09 -2.97
C SER A 37 -5.12 1.44 -3.69
N SER A 38 -4.74 0.67 -4.74
CA SER A 38 -3.37 0.71 -5.31
C SER A 38 -3.31 0.96 -6.83
N HIS A 39 -4.42 1.30 -7.50
CA HIS A 39 -4.45 1.48 -8.95
C HIS A 39 -4.32 2.94 -9.33
N VAL A 40 -3.17 3.35 -9.85
CA VAL A 40 -2.84 4.76 -10.14
C VAL A 40 -3.87 5.44 -11.04
N THR A 41 -4.25 4.84 -12.17
CA THR A 41 -5.25 5.44 -13.08
C THR A 41 -6.58 5.70 -12.37
N ARG A 42 -7.07 4.73 -11.60
CA ARG A 42 -8.29 4.90 -10.80
C ARG A 42 -8.15 5.98 -9.73
N SER A 43 -6.94 6.21 -9.21
CA SER A 43 -6.71 7.29 -8.24
C SER A 43 -6.85 8.67 -8.86
N VAL A 44 -6.50 8.82 -10.13
CA VAL A 44 -6.69 10.08 -10.87
C VAL A 44 -8.17 10.30 -11.18
N GLU A 45 -8.89 9.25 -11.54
CA GLU A 45 -10.33 9.31 -11.82
C GLU A 45 -11.18 9.58 -10.56
N ASN A 46 -10.81 8.98 -9.44
CA ASN A 46 -11.56 9.08 -8.17
C ASN A 46 -10.63 9.19 -6.96
N PRO A 47 -9.98 10.34 -6.74
CA PRO A 47 -9.03 10.52 -5.65
C PRO A 47 -9.66 10.40 -4.25
N SER A 48 -10.95 10.74 -4.10
CA SER A 48 -11.63 10.70 -2.81
C SER A 48 -11.71 9.29 -2.22
N THR A 49 -11.91 8.27 -3.05
CA THR A 49 -11.89 6.87 -2.61
C THR A 49 -10.53 6.51 -2.04
N PHE A 50 -9.45 6.94 -2.68
CA PHE A 50 -8.08 6.65 -2.23
C PHE A 50 -7.75 7.35 -0.90
N ILE A 51 -8.26 8.57 -0.68
CA ILE A 51 -8.12 9.25 0.62
C ILE A 51 -8.84 8.44 1.71
N GLN A 52 -10.07 8.01 1.46
CA GLN A 52 -10.85 7.24 2.41
C GLN A 52 -10.21 5.88 2.72
N ASP A 53 -9.75 5.15 1.70
CA ASP A 53 -9.18 3.83 1.88
C ASP A 53 -7.77 3.89 2.50
N ASN A 54 -6.90 4.75 1.98
CA ASN A 54 -5.47 4.72 2.30
C ASN A 54 -5.10 5.63 3.48
N VAL A 55 -5.79 6.76 3.68
CA VAL A 55 -5.49 7.70 4.77
C VAL A 55 -6.41 7.45 5.95
N VAL A 56 -7.74 7.53 5.73
CA VAL A 56 -8.71 7.32 6.82
C VAL A 56 -8.66 5.88 7.31
N GLY A 57 -8.56 4.90 6.41
CA GLY A 57 -8.43 3.48 6.76
C GLY A 57 -7.17 3.20 7.59
N THR A 58 -6.04 3.80 7.21
CA THR A 58 -4.79 3.71 7.99
C THR A 58 -4.94 4.36 9.37
N PHE A 59 -5.53 5.55 9.44
CA PHE A 59 -5.79 6.22 10.70
C PHE A 59 -6.65 5.36 11.65
N ASN A 60 -7.76 4.80 11.15
CA ASN A 60 -8.63 3.94 11.97
C ASN A 60 -7.91 2.69 12.47
N LEU A 61 -7.05 2.09 11.67
CA LEU A 61 -6.26 0.94 12.07
C LEU A 61 -5.19 1.32 13.11
N LEU A 62 -4.52 2.46 12.95
CA LEU A 62 -3.57 2.99 13.94
C LEU A 62 -4.28 3.30 15.27
N GLU A 63 -5.47 3.90 15.25
CA GLU A 63 -6.30 4.16 16.43
C GLU A 63 -6.73 2.86 17.14
N ALA A 64 -6.97 1.80 16.40
CA ALA A 64 -7.22 0.48 16.98
C ALA A 64 -5.93 -0.12 17.56
N ALA A 65 -4.84 -0.08 16.82
CA ALA A 65 -3.55 -0.65 17.17
C ALA A 65 -2.99 -0.08 18.48
N ARG A 66 -3.08 1.24 18.69
CA ARG A 66 -2.59 1.89 19.92
C ARG A 66 -3.33 1.50 21.20
N LYS A 67 -4.45 0.78 21.10
CA LYS A 67 -5.23 0.25 22.22
C LYS A 67 -4.83 -1.19 22.59
N LEU A 68 -3.89 -1.78 21.86
CA LEU A 68 -3.47 -3.17 22.05
C LEU A 68 -2.25 -3.24 22.95
N ASP A 69 -2.42 -3.73 24.16
CA ASP A 69 -1.35 -3.81 25.16
C ASP A 69 -0.20 -4.77 24.77
N LYS A 70 -0.49 -5.71 23.84
CA LYS A 70 0.46 -6.74 23.41
C LYS A 70 1.09 -6.47 22.04
N LEU A 71 0.84 -5.30 21.47
CA LEU A 71 1.37 -4.97 20.14
C LEU A 71 2.90 -4.83 20.18
N GLU A 72 3.59 -5.66 19.43
CA GLU A 72 5.04 -5.67 19.27
C GLU A 72 5.50 -5.04 17.94
N LEU A 73 4.62 -5.04 16.93
CA LEU A 73 4.93 -4.49 15.61
C LEU A 73 3.65 -4.05 14.87
N PHE A 74 3.66 -2.81 14.39
CA PHE A 74 2.77 -2.34 13.34
C PHE A 74 3.59 -2.13 12.06
N TYR A 75 3.40 -3.02 11.09
CA TYR A 75 4.12 -2.98 9.82
C TYR A 75 3.28 -2.25 8.77
N TYR A 76 3.74 -1.08 8.32
CA TYR A 76 3.10 -0.32 7.25
C TYR A 76 3.75 -0.58 5.90
N PHE A 77 2.99 -1.14 4.98
CA PHE A 77 3.45 -1.44 3.63
C PHE A 77 3.26 -0.22 2.73
N SER A 78 4.29 0.63 2.61
CA SER A 78 4.28 1.80 1.73
C SER A 78 4.83 1.47 0.33
N THR A 79 5.11 2.48 -0.46
CA THR A 79 5.57 2.37 -1.84
C THR A 79 6.70 3.36 -2.11
N ASP A 80 7.61 2.99 -3.00
CA ASP A 80 8.66 3.87 -3.54
C ASP A 80 8.08 5.06 -4.34
N GLU A 81 6.84 4.94 -4.83
CA GLU A 81 6.17 6.02 -5.58
C GLU A 81 5.96 7.31 -4.75
N VAL A 82 6.09 7.25 -3.42
CA VAL A 82 6.02 8.45 -2.56
C VAL A 82 7.15 9.44 -2.85
N PHE A 83 8.31 8.97 -3.29
CA PHE A 83 9.47 9.79 -3.65
C PHE A 83 9.36 10.40 -5.05
N GLY A 84 8.46 9.88 -5.89
CA GLY A 84 8.33 10.29 -7.28
C GLY A 84 9.34 9.61 -8.22
N PRO A 85 9.45 10.11 -9.48
CA PRO A 85 10.36 9.53 -10.46
C PRO A 85 11.83 9.71 -10.04
N SER A 86 12.64 8.69 -10.30
CA SER A 86 14.10 8.78 -10.23
C SER A 86 14.69 8.72 -11.64
N ASP A 87 15.79 9.41 -11.85
CA ASP A 87 16.70 9.18 -12.97
C ASP A 87 17.66 8.04 -12.65
N ASP A 88 18.49 7.65 -13.62
CA ASP A 88 19.40 6.52 -13.48
C ASP A 88 20.41 6.67 -12.34
N ASP A 89 20.71 7.89 -11.92
CA ASP A 89 21.71 8.22 -10.89
C ASP A 89 21.07 8.48 -9.51
N THR A 90 19.77 8.74 -9.45
CA THR A 90 19.07 9.06 -8.20
C THR A 90 18.72 7.80 -7.42
N LYS A 91 19.21 7.71 -6.18
CA LYS A 91 18.86 6.68 -5.20
C LYS A 91 18.25 7.35 -3.99
N PHE A 92 16.94 7.22 -3.85
CA PHE A 92 16.22 7.74 -2.70
C PHE A 92 16.57 6.97 -1.43
N LYS A 93 16.58 7.70 -0.32
CA LYS A 93 16.74 7.19 1.04
C LYS A 93 15.44 7.37 1.82
N GLU A 94 15.30 6.65 2.91
CA GLU A 94 14.10 6.61 3.71
C GLU A 94 13.68 7.99 4.27
N TRP A 95 14.63 8.92 4.40
CA TRP A 95 14.40 10.27 4.91
C TRP A 95 14.33 11.36 3.83
N ASP A 96 14.33 10.97 2.55
CA ASP A 96 14.21 11.93 1.47
C ASP A 96 12.78 12.48 1.41
N ARG A 97 12.67 13.72 0.92
CA ARG A 97 11.38 14.38 0.83
C ARG A 97 10.46 13.68 -0.18
N TYR A 98 9.22 13.45 0.20
CA TYR A 98 8.20 12.95 -0.71
C TYR A 98 7.90 13.92 -1.85
N ASN A 99 7.71 13.36 -3.03
CA ASN A 99 7.42 14.07 -4.27
C ASN A 99 6.37 13.29 -5.09
N SER A 100 5.28 12.92 -4.45
CA SER A 100 4.20 12.13 -5.04
C SER A 100 3.68 12.74 -6.32
N LYS A 101 3.50 11.96 -7.39
CA LYS A 101 3.07 12.45 -8.71
C LYS A 101 1.62 12.09 -9.04
N ASN A 102 0.95 11.32 -8.21
CA ASN A 102 -0.43 10.94 -8.40
C ASN A 102 -1.15 10.80 -7.05
N PRO A 103 -2.52 10.80 -7.04
CA PRO A 103 -3.29 10.69 -5.79
C PRO A 103 -3.03 9.40 -5.02
N TYR A 104 -2.76 8.27 -5.68
CA TYR A 104 -2.40 7.03 -4.99
C TYR A 104 -1.14 7.22 -4.14
N SER A 105 -0.01 7.65 -4.75
CA SER A 105 1.24 7.85 -4.02
C SER A 105 1.11 8.92 -2.93
N ALA A 106 0.35 9.99 -3.18
CA ALA A 106 0.08 11.02 -2.18
C ALA A 106 -0.70 10.47 -0.98
N THR A 107 -1.69 9.59 -1.20
CA THR A 107 -2.43 8.97 -0.09
C THR A 107 -1.62 7.93 0.66
N LYS A 108 -0.68 7.23 0.00
CA LYS A 108 0.27 6.34 0.67
C LYS A 108 1.24 7.13 1.54
N ALA A 109 1.78 8.25 1.03
CA ALA A 109 2.61 9.17 1.83
C ALA A 109 1.84 9.74 3.03
N GLY A 110 0.57 10.12 2.86
CA GLY A 110 -0.28 10.59 3.96
C GLY A 110 -0.51 9.53 5.05
N GLY A 111 -0.72 8.26 4.66
CA GLY A 111 -0.83 7.16 5.62
C GLY A 111 0.49 6.87 6.34
N GLU A 112 1.62 7.01 5.64
CA GLU A 112 2.95 6.87 6.20
C GLU A 112 3.27 7.96 7.23
N GLU A 113 2.99 9.22 6.91
CA GLU A 113 3.16 10.34 7.83
C GLU A 113 2.30 10.20 9.10
N LEU A 114 1.08 9.64 8.97
CA LEU A 114 0.27 9.27 10.13
C LEU A 114 0.97 8.19 10.98
N ALA A 115 1.53 7.17 10.36
CA ALA A 115 2.26 6.13 11.08
C ALA A 115 3.46 6.71 11.83
N VAL A 116 4.29 7.54 11.19
CA VAL A 116 5.41 8.25 11.82
C VAL A 116 4.93 9.13 12.99
N ALA A 117 3.81 9.84 12.83
CA ALA A 117 3.25 10.67 13.90
C ALA A 117 2.79 9.83 15.08
N PHE A 118 2.21 8.64 14.84
CA PHE A 118 1.79 7.73 15.92
C PHE A 118 2.97 7.08 16.65
N GLU A 119 4.05 6.75 15.95
CA GLU A 119 5.31 6.34 16.57
C GLU A 119 5.83 7.44 17.51
N ASN A 120 5.99 8.66 17.00
CA ASN A 120 6.55 9.78 17.76
C ASN A 120 5.65 10.22 18.94
N SER A 121 4.32 10.20 18.76
CA SER A 121 3.39 10.72 19.76
C SER A 121 2.99 9.71 20.81
N TYR A 122 2.94 8.44 20.47
CA TYR A 122 2.41 7.37 21.33
C TYR A 122 3.42 6.26 21.59
N GLY A 123 4.62 6.31 21.02
CA GLY A 123 5.65 5.29 21.19
C GLY A 123 5.27 3.95 20.57
N MET A 124 4.43 3.95 19.52
CA MET A 124 4.00 2.71 18.87
C MET A 124 5.18 2.05 18.14
N PRO A 125 5.30 0.71 18.20
CA PRO A 125 6.35 -0.03 17.51
C PRO A 125 6.04 -0.12 16.00
N ILE A 126 6.39 0.89 15.23
CA ILE A 126 6.07 1.00 13.81
C ILE A 126 7.28 0.67 12.94
N TYR A 127 7.06 -0.07 11.87
CA TYR A 127 8.03 -0.34 10.82
C TYR A 127 7.41 -0.06 9.45
N ILE A 128 8.10 0.72 8.63
CA ILE A 128 7.64 1.17 7.32
C ILE A 128 8.56 0.64 6.24
N THR A 129 8.00 0.19 5.13
CA THR A 129 8.78 -0.18 3.95
C THR A 129 8.33 0.56 2.71
N HIS A 130 9.27 1.07 1.93
CA HIS A 130 9.06 1.62 0.60
C HIS A 130 9.25 0.50 -0.42
N THR A 131 8.17 -0.24 -0.68
CA THR A 131 8.23 -1.43 -1.51
C THR A 131 8.04 -1.06 -2.98
N MET A 132 8.94 -1.51 -3.83
CA MET A 132 8.78 -1.45 -5.28
C MET A 132 7.74 -2.46 -5.76
N ASN A 133 7.63 -2.64 -7.08
CA ASN A 133 6.66 -3.59 -7.66
C ASN A 133 6.88 -5.01 -7.13
N VAL A 134 5.90 -5.53 -6.42
CA VAL A 134 5.89 -6.91 -5.91
C VAL A 134 5.25 -7.83 -6.94
N PHE A 135 5.79 -9.00 -7.12
CA PHE A 135 5.21 -10.04 -7.98
C PHE A 135 5.34 -11.41 -7.34
N GLY A 136 4.50 -12.35 -7.78
CA GLY A 136 4.53 -13.72 -7.27
C GLY A 136 3.29 -14.51 -7.67
N GLU A 137 3.22 -15.76 -7.19
CA GLU A 137 2.03 -16.60 -7.34
C GLU A 137 0.79 -15.88 -6.80
N ARG A 138 -0.33 -16.06 -7.49
CA ARG A 138 -1.65 -15.49 -7.13
C ARG A 138 -1.73 -13.97 -7.21
N GLN A 139 -0.73 -13.29 -7.81
CA GLN A 139 -0.85 -11.87 -8.12
C GLN A 139 -2.07 -11.63 -9.04
N HIS A 140 -2.75 -10.51 -8.84
CA HIS A 140 -3.95 -10.18 -9.62
C HIS A 140 -3.67 -10.18 -11.13
N PRO A 141 -4.53 -10.81 -11.95
CA PRO A 141 -4.29 -11.03 -13.39
C PRO A 141 -4.12 -9.76 -14.24
N GLU A 142 -4.60 -8.62 -13.76
CA GLU A 142 -4.42 -7.32 -14.47
C GLU A 142 -3.03 -6.71 -14.28
N LYS A 143 -2.24 -7.18 -13.31
CA LYS A 143 -0.88 -6.71 -13.11
C LYS A 143 0.03 -7.16 -14.25
N PHE A 144 1.08 -6.36 -14.51
CA PHE A 144 1.91 -6.49 -15.71
C PHE A 144 2.46 -7.91 -15.90
N ILE A 145 3.13 -8.50 -14.92
CA ILE A 145 3.77 -9.82 -15.06
C ILE A 145 2.74 -10.92 -15.35
N PRO A 146 1.69 -11.15 -14.54
CA PRO A 146 0.70 -12.19 -14.85
C PRO A 146 -0.07 -11.91 -16.16
N MET A 147 -0.31 -10.64 -16.49
CA MET A 147 -0.94 -10.26 -17.76
C MET A 147 -0.06 -10.62 -18.96
N VAL A 148 1.24 -10.33 -18.88
CA VAL A 148 2.21 -10.67 -19.96
C VAL A 148 2.31 -12.19 -20.12
N ILE A 149 2.43 -12.94 -19.02
CA ILE A 149 2.51 -14.41 -19.07
C ILE A 149 1.27 -15.01 -19.73
N ARG A 150 0.08 -14.55 -19.34
CA ARG A 150 -1.18 -15.00 -19.93
C ARG A 150 -1.24 -14.69 -21.43
N LYS A 151 -1.02 -13.44 -21.81
CA LYS A 151 -1.08 -13.01 -23.22
C LYS A 151 -0.05 -13.72 -24.08
N ALA A 152 1.20 -13.87 -23.61
CA ALA A 152 2.22 -14.60 -24.33
C ALA A 152 1.85 -16.08 -24.54
N ARG A 153 1.29 -16.74 -23.51
CA ARG A 153 0.79 -18.11 -23.63
C ARG A 153 -0.34 -18.25 -24.65
N ASP A 154 -1.24 -17.25 -24.67
CA ASP A 154 -2.44 -17.27 -25.52
C ASP A 154 -2.15 -16.70 -26.93
N GLY A 155 -0.89 -16.34 -27.23
CA GLY A 155 -0.46 -15.79 -28.53
C GLY A 155 -0.94 -14.35 -28.79
N GLU A 156 -1.34 -13.63 -27.73
CA GLU A 156 -1.83 -12.26 -27.82
C GLU A 156 -0.69 -11.23 -27.73
N SER A 157 -0.91 -10.07 -28.35
CA SER A 157 0.01 -8.93 -28.23
C SER A 157 -0.03 -8.27 -26.86
N VAL A 158 1.13 -7.86 -26.37
CA VAL A 158 1.27 -7.08 -25.14
C VAL A 158 1.51 -5.61 -25.49
N THR A 159 0.66 -4.71 -24.97
CA THR A 159 0.87 -3.28 -25.10
C THR A 159 1.80 -2.80 -23.98
N ILE A 160 2.92 -2.18 -24.36
CA ILE A 160 3.87 -1.57 -23.41
C ILE A 160 3.68 -0.06 -23.49
N HIS A 161 3.51 0.58 -22.33
CA HIS A 161 3.49 2.04 -22.25
C HIS A 161 4.87 2.60 -22.58
N SER A 162 4.92 3.78 -23.21
CA SER A 162 6.15 4.50 -23.51
C SER A 162 5.94 6.00 -23.22
N ASP A 163 7.02 6.76 -23.26
CA ASP A 163 6.99 8.22 -23.33
C ASP A 163 6.23 8.71 -24.59
N GLU A 164 5.91 10.01 -24.65
CA GLU A 164 5.19 10.61 -25.78
C GLU A 164 5.92 10.42 -27.11
N SER A 165 7.26 10.46 -27.09
CA SER A 165 8.11 10.25 -28.28
C SER A 165 8.21 8.77 -28.67
N LYS A 166 7.70 7.84 -27.87
CA LYS A 166 7.79 6.37 -28.04
C LYS A 166 9.22 5.84 -28.11
N THR A 167 10.15 6.56 -27.50
CA THR A 167 11.58 6.21 -27.51
C THR A 167 12.01 5.38 -26.30
N ILE A 168 11.28 5.48 -25.18
CA ILE A 168 11.62 4.79 -23.93
C ILE A 168 10.49 3.83 -23.55
N PRO A 169 10.57 2.53 -23.95
CA PRO A 169 9.57 1.55 -23.55
C PRO A 169 9.50 1.39 -22.03
N GLY A 170 8.29 1.30 -21.49
CA GLY A 170 8.05 1.15 -20.06
C GLY A 170 8.00 2.45 -19.27
N SER A 171 8.29 3.59 -19.88
CA SER A 171 8.10 4.90 -19.22
C SER A 171 6.61 5.17 -19.01
N ARG A 172 6.27 5.84 -17.91
CA ARG A 172 4.92 6.29 -17.59
C ARG A 172 4.93 7.79 -17.35
N HIS A 173 4.07 8.50 -18.07
CA HIS A 173 3.69 9.88 -17.75
C HIS A 173 2.39 9.83 -16.94
N TYR A 174 2.39 10.44 -15.78
CA TYR A 174 1.22 10.64 -14.91
C TYR A 174 0.94 12.11 -14.77
#